data_3f5443dfc0e85d8114f9d0ee436b8ad1
#
_entry.id   3f5443dfc0e85d8114f9d0ee436b8ad1
#
_cell.length_a   1.000
_cell.length_b   1.000
_cell.length_c   1.000
_cell.angle_alpha   90.00
_cell.angle_beta   90.00
_cell.angle_gamma   90.00
#
_symmetry.space_group_name_H-M   'P 1'
#
loop_
_entity.id
_entity.type
_entity.pdbx_description
1 polymer ?
#
loop_
_entity_poly.entity_id
_entity_poly.type
_entity_poly.pdbx_seq_one_letter_code
_entity_poly.pdbx_strand_id
1 'polypeptide(L)'
;MEYPKVKRNVLLNPGPATTSDAVKYAQVIPDICPREKEFGDIMRELGDDLVRIAHGSLDEYTAVLFCGSGTICIDVCVNSLVPAGKKILILNNGAYSSRAAEVCRYYHIDHVEISMPITEPIDLVKAEEIIAADDDIAVVYCCHHETGTGILNPIRELGALAHRYKKVMVADTIASYAMIPIDLNQDNVDFIMSSAQKGLRSVTGLSYVIGKTRLIEASKDYPTRSYYTNLYMQYQFIKEKGEMHFTPPVQAIYATRQAIKEYWADGEQVRWENHQRLWEEICNGLDALGLETIIPKEYQSKLVVSVKYPEDPKWDFVKVHDYCYERGFTIYPGKVSALPTFRLCTLGAIFPQDIKDFFAVLADALRNCGLSVPLR
;
A
#
# COMPACT_ATOMS: atom_id res chain seq x y z
N MET A 1 26.69 -4.10 -18.32
CA MET A 1 26.32 -5.47 -18.73
C MET A 1 24.88 -5.43 -19.23
N GLU A 2 24.64 -5.87 -20.46
CA GLU A 2 23.28 -5.93 -21.01
C GLU A 2 22.69 -7.27 -20.59
N TYR A 3 21.65 -7.24 -19.73
CA TYR A 3 20.99 -8.46 -19.29
C TYR A 3 20.01 -8.96 -20.35
N PRO A 4 19.78 -10.28 -20.46
CA PRO A 4 18.73 -10.82 -21.31
C PRO A 4 17.37 -10.22 -20.92
N LYS A 5 16.54 -9.90 -21.92
CA LYS A 5 15.18 -9.40 -21.64
C LYS A 5 14.34 -10.48 -20.96
N VAL A 6 13.71 -10.11 -19.84
CA VAL A 6 12.73 -10.98 -19.18
C VAL A 6 11.36 -10.82 -19.85
N LYS A 7 10.62 -11.93 -20.04
CA LYS A 7 9.26 -11.85 -20.55
C LYS A 7 8.45 -10.88 -19.67
N ARG A 8 7.88 -9.86 -20.30
CA ARG A 8 7.11 -8.83 -19.58
C ARG A 8 5.62 -9.19 -19.58
N ASN A 9 5.06 -9.37 -18.39
CA ASN A 9 3.63 -9.39 -18.18
C ASN A 9 3.22 -8.07 -17.51
N VAL A 10 2.14 -7.46 -17.96
CA VAL A 10 1.61 -6.22 -17.40
C VAL A 10 0.60 -6.57 -16.31
N LEU A 11 0.94 -6.24 -15.06
CA LEU A 11 0.11 -6.53 -13.91
C LEU A 11 -0.78 -5.32 -13.61
N LEU A 12 -2.03 -5.35 -14.07
CA LEU A 12 -3.03 -4.32 -13.79
C LEU A 12 -3.79 -4.61 -12.49
N ASN A 13 -3.17 -5.33 -11.57
CA ASN A 13 -3.70 -5.67 -10.25
C ASN A 13 -3.11 -4.74 -9.16
N PRO A 14 -3.74 -4.63 -7.97
CA PRO A 14 -3.28 -3.73 -6.91
C PRO A 14 -2.03 -4.19 -6.15
N GLY A 15 -1.20 -5.00 -6.78
CA GLY A 15 0.07 -5.53 -6.26
C GLY A 15 0.08 -7.06 -6.17
N PRO A 16 1.27 -7.69 -6.39
CA PRO A 16 2.55 -7.03 -6.65
C PRO A 16 2.56 -6.20 -7.94
N ALA A 17 3.43 -5.19 -7.99
CA ALA A 17 3.58 -4.30 -9.14
C ALA A 17 4.44 -4.93 -10.25
N THR A 18 4.23 -4.49 -11.51
CA THR A 18 5.16 -4.78 -12.61
C THR A 18 6.51 -4.15 -12.32
N THR A 19 7.57 -4.93 -12.29
CA THR A 19 8.96 -4.48 -12.02
C THR A 19 9.74 -4.25 -13.31
N SER A 20 10.75 -3.39 -13.26
CA SER A 20 11.76 -3.25 -14.32
C SER A 20 12.67 -4.49 -14.38
N ASP A 21 13.38 -4.69 -15.50
CA ASP A 21 14.37 -5.75 -15.60
C ASP A 21 15.56 -5.48 -14.66
N ALA A 22 15.95 -4.22 -14.45
CA ALA A 22 17.02 -3.87 -13.53
C ALA A 22 16.69 -4.28 -12.08
N VAL A 23 15.45 -4.10 -11.63
CA VAL A 23 15.00 -4.57 -10.30
C VAL A 23 15.03 -6.10 -10.20
N LYS A 24 14.64 -6.83 -11.28
CA LYS A 24 14.70 -8.29 -11.30
C LYS A 24 16.14 -8.79 -11.19
N TYR A 25 17.04 -8.21 -11.97
CA TYR A 25 18.45 -8.62 -11.99
C TYR A 25 19.25 -8.15 -10.76
N ALA A 26 18.80 -7.12 -10.06
CA ALA A 26 19.41 -6.70 -8.80
C ALA A 26 19.36 -7.78 -7.69
N GLN A 27 18.56 -8.83 -7.88
CA GLN A 27 18.54 -9.99 -6.98
C GLN A 27 19.69 -10.98 -7.21
N VAL A 28 20.38 -10.89 -8.35
CA VAL A 28 21.51 -11.76 -8.70
C VAL A 28 22.77 -11.13 -8.16
N ILE A 29 23.14 -11.52 -6.96
CA ILE A 29 24.26 -10.98 -6.19
C ILE A 29 25.12 -12.12 -5.65
N PRO A 30 26.42 -11.90 -5.32
CA PRO A 30 27.20 -12.83 -4.52
C PRO A 30 26.53 -13.11 -3.17
N ASP A 31 26.77 -14.30 -2.63
CA ASP A 31 26.32 -14.61 -1.28
C ASP A 31 26.96 -13.63 -0.28
N ILE A 32 26.13 -13.11 0.63
CA ILE A 32 26.54 -12.20 1.69
C ILE A 32 25.90 -12.61 3.00
N CYS A 33 26.67 -12.60 4.07
CA CYS A 33 26.12 -12.77 5.41
C CYS A 33 25.40 -11.46 5.83
N PRO A 34 24.11 -11.50 6.21
CA PRO A 34 23.38 -10.30 6.57
C PRO A 34 23.78 -9.68 7.94
N ARG A 35 24.80 -10.26 8.59
CA ARG A 35 25.42 -9.73 9.82
C ARG A 35 26.71 -8.96 9.53
N GLU A 36 27.13 -8.89 8.27
CA GLU A 36 28.27 -8.09 7.89
C GLU A 36 27.95 -6.60 7.89
N LYS A 37 28.94 -5.79 8.27
CA LYS A 37 28.80 -4.32 8.30
C LYS A 37 28.36 -3.75 6.95
N GLU A 38 28.88 -4.29 5.86
CA GLU A 38 28.50 -3.86 4.49
C GLU A 38 27.00 -3.99 4.26
N PHE A 39 26.39 -5.08 4.68
CA PHE A 39 24.95 -5.27 4.53
C PHE A 39 24.16 -4.37 5.49
N GLY A 40 24.66 -4.16 6.70
CA GLY A 40 24.10 -3.22 7.67
C GLY A 40 24.06 -1.79 7.13
N ASP A 41 25.13 -1.37 6.45
CA ASP A 41 25.19 -0.04 5.82
C ASP A 41 24.14 0.09 4.70
N ILE A 42 23.96 -0.95 3.87
CA ILE A 42 22.91 -1.00 2.83
C ILE A 42 21.51 -0.86 3.45
N MET A 43 21.23 -1.56 4.54
CA MET A 43 19.92 -1.47 5.21
C MET A 43 19.68 -0.08 5.81
N ARG A 44 20.72 0.56 6.36
CA ARG A 44 20.63 1.92 6.92
C ARG A 44 20.35 2.94 5.83
N GLU A 45 21.14 2.94 4.75
CA GLU A 45 20.91 3.80 3.58
C GLU A 45 19.49 3.65 3.03
N LEU A 46 19.02 2.41 2.91
CA LEU A 46 17.67 2.11 2.45
C LEU A 46 16.62 2.67 3.41
N GLY A 47 16.81 2.49 4.72
CA GLY A 47 15.91 3.05 5.73
C GLY A 47 15.81 4.58 5.66
N ASP A 48 16.97 5.25 5.51
CA ASP A 48 17.03 6.71 5.36
C ASP A 48 16.30 7.19 4.09
N ASP A 49 16.48 6.49 2.97
CA ASP A 49 15.78 6.81 1.72
C ASP A 49 14.26 6.60 1.86
N LEU A 50 13.83 5.56 2.55
CA LEU A 50 12.40 5.35 2.82
C LEU A 50 11.78 6.51 3.60
N VAL A 51 12.48 7.07 4.59
CA VAL A 51 12.02 8.27 5.33
C VAL A 51 11.97 9.48 4.40
N ARG A 52 13.01 9.71 3.57
CA ARG A 52 13.07 10.86 2.65
C ARG A 52 11.98 10.81 1.58
N ILE A 53 11.61 9.63 1.08
CA ILE A 53 10.50 9.45 0.11
C ILE A 53 9.17 9.93 0.69
N ALA A 54 8.99 9.86 2.02
CA ALA A 54 7.81 10.40 2.70
C ALA A 54 8.03 11.82 3.26
N HIS A 55 9.04 12.54 2.78
CA HIS A 55 9.42 13.89 3.22
C HIS A 55 9.65 14.01 4.74
N GLY A 56 9.96 12.88 5.42
CA GLY A 56 10.28 12.86 6.84
C GLY A 56 11.70 13.35 7.14
N SER A 57 11.88 14.03 8.27
CA SER A 57 13.20 14.35 8.81
C SER A 57 13.83 13.12 9.46
N LEU A 58 15.09 12.83 9.15
CA LEU A 58 15.85 11.73 9.79
C LEU A 58 16.11 11.97 11.28
N ASP A 59 16.01 13.22 11.75
CA ASP A 59 16.10 13.54 13.18
C ASP A 59 14.82 13.16 13.95
N GLU A 60 13.68 13.05 13.24
CA GLU A 60 12.38 12.81 13.86
C GLU A 60 11.82 11.41 13.55
N TYR A 61 12.08 10.90 12.36
CA TYR A 61 11.50 9.65 11.86
C TYR A 61 12.53 8.58 11.58
N THR A 62 12.15 7.35 11.81
CA THR A 62 12.96 6.15 11.53
C THR A 62 12.12 5.13 10.77
N ALA A 63 12.72 4.51 9.75
CA ALA A 63 12.16 3.36 9.06
C ALA A 63 12.62 2.06 9.75
N VAL A 64 11.68 1.22 10.10
CA VAL A 64 11.93 -0.10 10.72
C VAL A 64 11.52 -1.19 9.72
N LEU A 65 12.48 -2.03 9.34
CA LEU A 65 12.35 -3.03 8.29
C LEU A 65 11.83 -4.36 8.83
N PHE A 66 10.95 -5.03 8.08
CA PHE A 66 10.39 -6.35 8.39
C PHE A 66 10.42 -7.28 7.19
N CYS A 67 10.65 -8.56 7.44
CA CYS A 67 10.53 -9.60 6.41
C CYS A 67 9.08 -10.09 6.32
N GLY A 68 8.41 -9.78 5.22
CA GLY A 68 7.03 -10.20 5.00
C GLY A 68 6.28 -9.36 3.97
N SER A 69 4.98 -9.64 3.82
CA SER A 69 4.06 -8.82 3.02
C SER A 69 3.61 -7.59 3.81
N GLY A 70 3.00 -6.58 3.15
CA GLY A 70 2.53 -5.36 3.83
C GLY A 70 1.64 -5.63 5.06
N THR A 71 0.91 -6.73 5.09
CA THR A 71 0.08 -7.11 6.25
C THR A 71 0.88 -7.27 7.55
N ILE A 72 2.18 -7.62 7.47
CA ILE A 72 3.03 -7.67 8.67
C ILE A 72 3.14 -6.31 9.35
N CYS A 73 3.12 -5.21 8.58
CA CYS A 73 3.21 -3.88 9.16
C CYS A 73 1.92 -3.45 9.86
N ILE A 74 0.75 -3.90 9.39
CA ILE A 74 -0.52 -3.72 10.10
C ILE A 74 -0.43 -4.44 11.46
N ASP A 75 0.00 -5.70 11.45
CA ASP A 75 0.21 -6.49 12.65
C ASP A 75 1.17 -5.78 13.62
N VAL A 76 2.34 -5.33 13.14
CA VAL A 76 3.35 -4.58 13.91
C VAL A 76 2.75 -3.32 14.56
N CYS A 77 2.09 -2.46 13.80
CA CYS A 77 1.57 -1.20 14.32
C CYS A 77 0.47 -1.43 15.36
N VAL A 78 -0.47 -2.32 15.07
CA VAL A 78 -1.60 -2.62 15.97
C VAL A 78 -1.11 -3.23 17.28
N ASN A 79 -0.21 -4.23 17.23
CA ASN A 79 0.24 -4.90 18.45
C ASN A 79 1.22 -4.09 19.30
N SER A 80 1.99 -3.17 18.68
CA SER A 80 3.09 -2.48 19.35
C SER A 80 2.77 -1.05 19.80
N LEU A 81 1.75 -0.38 19.21
CA LEU A 81 1.54 1.05 19.45
C LEU A 81 0.42 1.38 20.45
N VAL A 82 -0.32 0.39 20.93
CA VAL A 82 -1.42 0.62 21.87
C VAL A 82 -0.94 0.41 23.32
N PRO A 83 -0.90 1.47 24.17
CA PRO A 83 -0.48 1.37 25.56
C PRO A 83 -1.41 0.48 26.41
N ALA A 84 -0.94 0.03 27.57
CA ALA A 84 -1.77 -0.71 28.52
C ALA A 84 -3.00 0.11 28.94
N GLY A 85 -4.17 -0.53 28.95
CA GLY A 85 -5.44 0.10 29.33
C GLY A 85 -5.95 1.17 28.38
N LYS A 86 -5.38 1.28 27.17
CA LYS A 86 -5.80 2.20 26.12
C LYS A 86 -6.36 1.44 24.92
N LYS A 87 -7.03 2.17 24.04
CA LYS A 87 -7.71 1.66 22.86
C LYS A 87 -7.12 2.23 21.56
N ILE A 88 -7.32 1.50 20.46
CA ILE A 88 -7.13 2.00 19.11
C ILE A 88 -8.49 2.23 18.45
N LEU A 89 -8.68 3.40 17.82
CA LEU A 89 -9.82 3.70 16.96
C LEU A 89 -9.48 3.30 15.53
N ILE A 90 -10.31 2.47 14.92
CA ILE A 90 -10.17 2.01 13.54
C ILE A 90 -11.30 2.61 12.71
N LEU A 91 -10.94 3.50 11.78
CA LEU A 91 -11.85 4.09 10.82
C LEU A 91 -11.94 3.19 9.60
N ASN A 92 -13.01 2.38 9.54
CA ASN A 92 -13.16 1.30 8.58
C ASN A 92 -14.13 1.65 7.45
N ASN A 93 -13.60 1.81 6.23
CA ASN A 93 -14.38 1.95 5.01
C ASN A 93 -13.99 0.93 3.92
N GLY A 94 -13.43 -0.22 4.31
CA GLY A 94 -13.14 -1.28 3.35
C GLY A 94 -12.36 -2.49 3.89
N ALA A 95 -11.98 -3.38 2.99
CA ALA A 95 -11.39 -4.67 3.32
C ALA A 95 -9.99 -4.58 3.95
N TYR A 96 -9.25 -3.50 3.71
CA TYR A 96 -7.89 -3.34 4.27
C TYR A 96 -7.92 -2.66 5.63
N SER A 97 -8.80 -1.68 5.83
CA SER A 97 -9.04 -1.11 7.16
C SER A 97 -9.66 -2.13 8.14
N SER A 98 -10.57 -3.01 7.68
CA SER A 98 -11.11 -4.13 8.49
C SER A 98 -10.03 -5.04 9.07
N ARG A 99 -8.91 -5.20 8.36
CA ARG A 99 -7.82 -6.09 8.79
C ARG A 99 -7.17 -5.63 10.09
N ALA A 100 -7.07 -4.31 10.32
CA ALA A 100 -6.56 -3.80 11.58
C ALA A 100 -7.46 -4.20 12.77
N ALA A 101 -8.78 -4.18 12.58
CA ALA A 101 -9.73 -4.65 13.60
C ALA A 101 -9.62 -6.18 13.82
N GLU A 102 -9.38 -6.96 12.75
CA GLU A 102 -9.11 -8.40 12.89
C GLU A 102 -7.86 -8.64 13.74
N VAL A 103 -6.77 -7.90 13.50
CA VAL A 103 -5.53 -8.00 14.30
C VAL A 103 -5.81 -7.63 15.76
N CYS A 104 -6.59 -6.58 16.03
CA CYS A 104 -7.00 -6.25 17.40
C CYS A 104 -7.69 -7.42 18.09
N ARG A 105 -8.63 -8.07 17.41
CA ARG A 105 -9.35 -9.25 17.94
C ARG A 105 -8.40 -10.42 18.22
N TYR A 106 -7.43 -10.67 17.33
CA TYR A 106 -6.43 -11.73 17.52
C TYR A 106 -5.55 -11.52 18.74
N TYR A 107 -5.11 -10.29 18.99
CA TYR A 107 -4.23 -9.94 20.11
C TYR A 107 -5.00 -9.49 21.36
N HIS A 108 -6.35 -9.55 21.35
CA HIS A 108 -7.20 -9.07 22.44
C HIS A 108 -6.89 -7.61 22.84
N ILE A 109 -6.70 -6.76 21.83
CA ILE A 109 -6.46 -5.32 22.02
C ILE A 109 -7.80 -4.60 22.02
N ASP A 110 -8.02 -3.79 23.07
CA ASP A 110 -9.19 -2.95 23.16
C ASP A 110 -9.23 -1.97 21.98
N HIS A 111 -10.35 -1.96 21.25
CA HIS A 111 -10.51 -1.12 20.08
C HIS A 111 -11.94 -0.65 19.89
N VAL A 112 -12.07 0.48 19.21
CA VAL A 112 -13.33 0.99 18.68
C VAL A 112 -13.25 0.87 17.16
N GLU A 113 -14.15 0.11 16.56
CA GLU A 113 -14.24 0.00 15.09
C GLU A 113 -15.49 0.75 14.61
N ILE A 114 -15.28 1.70 13.68
CA ILE A 114 -16.38 2.45 13.08
C ILE A 114 -16.46 2.10 11.60
N SER A 115 -17.53 1.41 11.24
CA SER A 115 -17.82 1.12 9.84
C SER A 115 -18.44 2.35 9.17
N MET A 116 -17.90 2.72 8.03
CA MET A 116 -18.35 3.79 7.15
C MET A 116 -18.71 3.23 5.77
N PRO A 117 -19.45 3.98 4.93
CA PRO A 117 -19.73 3.53 3.57
C PRO A 117 -18.45 3.24 2.79
N ILE A 118 -18.42 2.12 2.11
CA ILE A 118 -17.25 1.67 1.31
C ILE A 118 -17.06 2.48 0.01
N THR A 119 -18.02 3.33 -0.32
CA THR A 119 -18.03 4.18 -1.53
C THR A 119 -17.76 5.64 -1.23
N GLU A 120 -17.46 5.97 0.02
CA GLU A 120 -17.22 7.35 0.48
C GLU A 120 -15.93 7.42 1.30
N PRO A 121 -15.21 8.55 1.27
CA PRO A 121 -14.11 8.81 2.18
C PRO A 121 -14.56 8.80 3.64
N ILE A 122 -13.61 8.69 4.56
CA ILE A 122 -13.88 8.74 5.99
C ILE A 122 -14.54 10.07 6.37
N ASP A 123 -15.67 9.98 7.08
CA ASP A 123 -16.40 11.12 7.65
C ASP A 123 -15.63 11.69 8.85
N LEU A 124 -15.06 12.89 8.65
CA LEU A 124 -14.27 13.59 9.66
C LEU A 124 -15.09 14.04 10.87
N VAL A 125 -16.36 14.41 10.67
CA VAL A 125 -17.24 14.86 11.76
C VAL A 125 -17.51 13.69 12.69
N LYS A 126 -17.90 12.56 12.13
CA LYS A 126 -18.14 11.34 12.91
C LYS A 126 -16.87 10.84 13.60
N ALA A 127 -15.72 10.95 12.95
CA ALA A 127 -14.43 10.60 13.55
C ALA A 127 -14.12 11.50 14.75
N GLU A 128 -14.35 12.82 14.63
CA GLU A 128 -14.14 13.79 15.71
C GLU A 128 -15.05 13.54 16.91
N GLU A 129 -16.34 13.31 16.69
CA GLU A 129 -17.31 13.01 17.76
C GLU A 129 -16.85 11.86 18.65
N ILE A 130 -16.28 10.81 18.03
CA ILE A 130 -15.86 9.61 18.77
C ILE A 130 -14.52 9.83 19.46
N ILE A 131 -13.56 10.49 18.81
CA ILE A 131 -12.27 10.84 19.42
C ILE A 131 -12.46 11.74 20.63
N ALA A 132 -13.41 12.69 20.55
CA ALA A 132 -13.73 13.62 21.64
C ALA A 132 -14.47 12.95 22.80
N ALA A 133 -15.23 11.88 22.55
CA ALA A 133 -16.06 11.21 23.55
C ALA A 133 -15.30 10.14 24.37
N ASP A 134 -14.12 9.69 23.94
CA ASP A 134 -13.37 8.59 24.59
C ASP A 134 -11.89 8.94 24.76
N ASP A 135 -11.54 9.36 25.98
CA ASP A 135 -10.15 9.69 26.33
C ASP A 135 -9.22 8.46 26.37
N ASP A 136 -9.75 7.25 26.39
CA ASP A 136 -8.96 6.02 26.36
C ASP A 136 -8.49 5.65 24.96
N ILE A 137 -9.02 6.25 23.92
CA ILE A 137 -8.46 6.17 22.57
C ILE A 137 -7.06 6.82 22.60
N ALA A 138 -6.03 6.06 22.35
CA ALA A 138 -4.64 6.55 22.25
C ALA A 138 -4.13 6.63 20.83
N VAL A 139 -4.65 5.76 19.95
CA VAL A 139 -4.23 5.61 18.56
C VAL A 139 -5.43 5.73 17.63
N VAL A 140 -5.28 6.48 16.54
CA VAL A 140 -6.23 6.56 15.43
C VAL A 140 -5.61 5.90 14.21
N TYR A 141 -6.29 4.93 13.64
CA TYR A 141 -5.85 4.17 12.47
C TYR A 141 -6.82 4.38 11.30
N CYS A 142 -6.26 4.63 10.12
CA CYS A 142 -7.01 4.58 8.87
C CYS A 142 -6.17 4.00 7.73
N CYS A 143 -6.83 3.48 6.71
CA CYS A 143 -6.20 3.15 5.43
C CYS A 143 -6.22 4.40 4.54
N HIS A 144 -5.06 4.89 4.09
CA HIS A 144 -4.98 6.06 3.20
C HIS A 144 -5.60 5.78 1.83
N HIS A 145 -5.26 4.64 1.24
CA HIS A 145 -5.81 4.19 -0.04
C HIS A 145 -6.43 2.81 0.10
N GLU A 146 -7.75 2.75 0.16
CA GLU A 146 -8.49 1.49 0.24
C GLU A 146 -8.53 0.80 -1.14
N THR A 147 -7.64 -0.14 -1.37
CA THR A 147 -7.48 -0.81 -2.68
C THR A 147 -8.61 -1.78 -3.04
N GLY A 148 -9.51 -2.06 -2.12
CA GLY A 148 -10.73 -2.83 -2.39
C GLY A 148 -11.67 -2.07 -3.32
N THR A 149 -11.76 -0.76 -3.14
CA THR A 149 -12.69 0.14 -3.83
C THR A 149 -11.99 1.18 -4.71
N GLY A 150 -10.80 1.63 -4.33
CA GLY A 150 -10.07 2.70 -5.00
C GLY A 150 -10.20 4.07 -4.30
N ILE A 151 -10.83 4.13 -3.12
CA ILE A 151 -11.01 5.38 -2.36
C ILE A 151 -9.69 5.88 -1.80
N LEU A 152 -9.54 7.21 -1.81
CA LEU A 152 -8.51 7.93 -1.08
C LEU A 152 -9.11 8.59 0.18
N ASN A 153 -8.55 8.28 1.34
CA ASN A 153 -8.99 8.85 2.61
C ASN A 153 -8.15 10.07 3.01
N PRO A 154 -8.74 11.07 3.70
CA PRO A 154 -8.12 12.37 4.02
C PRO A 154 -7.17 12.26 5.22
N ILE A 155 -5.96 11.67 5.05
CA ILE A 155 -5.03 11.43 6.16
C ILE A 155 -4.49 12.72 6.79
N ARG A 156 -4.37 13.82 6.02
CA ARG A 156 -3.92 15.13 6.52
C ARG A 156 -4.90 15.68 7.54
N GLU A 157 -6.16 15.69 7.19
CA GLU A 157 -7.25 16.20 8.04
C GLU A 157 -7.43 15.29 9.26
N LEU A 158 -7.36 13.97 9.07
CA LEU A 158 -7.41 12.99 10.16
C LEU A 158 -6.21 13.12 11.09
N GLY A 159 -5.00 13.34 10.57
CA GLY A 159 -3.80 13.58 11.36
C GLY A 159 -3.92 14.86 12.19
N ALA A 160 -4.37 15.97 11.59
CA ALA A 160 -4.61 17.21 12.31
C ALA A 160 -5.67 17.03 13.41
N LEU A 161 -6.72 16.26 13.12
CA LEU A 161 -7.75 15.92 14.09
C LEU A 161 -7.18 15.08 15.25
N ALA A 162 -6.47 13.99 14.96
CA ALA A 162 -5.86 13.15 15.98
C ALA A 162 -4.92 13.95 16.89
N HIS A 163 -4.07 14.80 16.32
CA HIS A 163 -3.14 15.63 17.09
C HIS A 163 -3.84 16.69 17.96
N ARG A 164 -4.98 17.26 17.51
CA ARG A 164 -5.79 18.17 18.33
C ARG A 164 -6.22 17.52 19.65
N TYR A 165 -6.53 16.24 19.61
CA TYR A 165 -6.90 15.44 20.77
C TYR A 165 -5.72 14.64 21.38
N LYS A 166 -4.48 14.96 20.99
CA LYS A 166 -3.24 14.31 21.48
C LYS A 166 -3.21 12.81 21.28
N LYS A 167 -3.82 12.32 20.20
CA LYS A 167 -3.81 10.93 19.79
C LYS A 167 -2.70 10.69 18.77
N VAL A 168 -2.17 9.45 18.72
CA VAL A 168 -1.19 9.02 17.74
C VAL A 168 -1.90 8.66 16.43
N MET A 169 -1.46 9.24 15.30
CA MET A 169 -2.01 8.95 13.99
C MET A 169 -1.21 7.87 13.26
N VAL A 170 -1.85 6.78 12.89
CA VAL A 170 -1.30 5.67 12.11
C VAL A 170 -2.03 5.55 10.78
N ALA A 171 -1.34 5.74 9.67
CA ALA A 171 -1.90 5.58 8.34
C ALA A 171 -1.33 4.35 7.63
N ASP A 172 -2.22 3.45 7.19
CA ASP A 172 -1.84 2.39 6.25
C ASP A 172 -1.68 2.99 4.86
N THR A 173 -0.45 3.16 4.45
CA THR A 173 -0.06 3.68 3.14
C THR A 173 0.52 2.60 2.23
N ILE A 174 0.27 1.31 2.53
CA ILE A 174 0.82 0.17 1.78
C ILE A 174 0.59 0.34 0.27
N ALA A 175 -0.54 0.88 -0.11
CA ALA A 175 -0.91 1.03 -1.52
C ALA A 175 -0.94 2.48 -2.02
N SER A 176 -0.34 3.41 -1.30
CA SER A 176 -0.21 4.82 -1.70
C SER A 176 1.22 5.37 -1.59
N TYR A 177 2.03 4.84 -0.68
CA TYR A 177 3.43 5.24 -0.50
C TYR A 177 4.25 5.12 -1.78
N ALA A 178 5.07 6.13 -2.07
CA ALA A 178 5.87 6.27 -3.29
C ALA A 178 5.04 6.33 -4.61
N MET A 179 3.74 6.59 -4.52
CA MET A 179 2.82 6.77 -5.65
C MET A 179 2.04 8.08 -5.52
N ILE A 180 1.45 8.32 -4.36
CA ILE A 180 0.84 9.60 -3.98
C ILE A 180 1.84 10.31 -3.09
N PRO A 181 2.18 11.58 -3.33
CA PRO A 181 3.03 12.35 -2.43
C PRO A 181 2.47 12.36 -1.00
N ILE A 182 3.31 12.03 -0.05
CA ILE A 182 3.00 12.04 1.39
C ILE A 182 4.10 12.84 2.08
N ASP A 183 3.72 13.83 2.89
CA ASP A 183 4.63 14.60 3.73
C ASP A 183 4.28 14.35 5.19
N LEU A 184 5.12 13.57 5.88
CA LEU A 184 4.84 13.14 7.25
C LEU A 184 4.57 14.29 8.22
N ASN A 185 5.22 15.42 8.03
CA ASN A 185 5.05 16.59 8.90
C ASN A 185 3.80 17.40 8.53
N GLN A 186 3.61 17.68 7.24
CA GLN A 186 2.44 18.44 6.77
C GLN A 186 1.14 17.64 6.90
N ASP A 187 1.20 16.32 6.73
CA ASP A 187 0.04 15.44 6.85
C ASP A 187 -0.26 15.04 8.30
N ASN A 188 0.57 15.50 9.27
CA ASN A 188 0.41 15.23 10.70
C ASN A 188 0.30 13.73 11.03
N VAL A 189 1.08 12.90 10.34
CA VAL A 189 1.05 11.45 10.51
C VAL A 189 2.26 11.00 11.33
N ASP A 190 2.00 10.24 12.41
CA ASP A 190 3.05 9.77 13.30
C ASP A 190 3.68 8.46 12.82
N PHE A 191 2.88 7.61 12.16
CA PHE A 191 3.31 6.34 11.59
C PHE A 191 2.66 6.11 10.23
N ILE A 192 3.48 5.69 9.28
CA ILE A 192 3.02 5.10 8.02
C ILE A 192 3.63 3.71 7.85
N MET A 193 3.02 2.90 7.00
CA MET A 193 3.51 1.57 6.71
C MET A 193 3.41 1.27 5.22
N SER A 194 4.38 0.50 4.69
CA SER A 194 4.32 0.08 3.30
C SER A 194 5.09 -1.22 3.04
N SER A 195 5.13 -1.62 1.78
CA SER A 195 5.87 -2.79 1.32
C SER A 195 6.44 -2.57 -0.07
N ALA A 196 7.61 -3.15 -0.31
CA ALA A 196 8.44 -2.85 -1.47
C ALA A 196 7.78 -3.19 -2.82
N GLN A 197 6.92 -4.23 -2.88
CA GLN A 197 6.26 -4.69 -4.10
C GLN A 197 5.07 -3.81 -4.55
N LYS A 198 4.84 -2.68 -3.90
CA LYS A 198 3.79 -1.72 -4.25
C LYS A 198 4.39 -0.50 -4.99
N GLY A 199 4.29 0.69 -4.42
CA GLY A 199 4.70 1.92 -5.08
C GLY A 199 6.18 2.03 -5.40
N LEU A 200 7.04 1.41 -4.63
CA LEU A 200 8.48 1.34 -4.97
C LEU A 200 8.76 0.50 -6.23
N ARG A 201 7.81 -0.34 -6.68
CA ARG A 201 7.97 -1.22 -7.85
C ARG A 201 9.07 -2.27 -7.68
N SER A 202 9.29 -2.75 -6.43
CA SER A 202 10.26 -3.80 -6.10
C SER A 202 9.58 -5.18 -6.02
N VAL A 203 10.31 -6.16 -5.53
CA VAL A 203 9.82 -7.52 -5.31
C VAL A 203 9.19 -7.68 -3.92
N THR A 204 8.40 -8.76 -3.74
CA THR A 204 7.81 -9.11 -2.45
C THR A 204 8.87 -9.61 -1.47
N GLY A 205 8.67 -9.36 -0.17
CA GLY A 205 9.51 -9.92 0.90
C GLY A 205 10.02 -8.88 1.90
N LEU A 206 10.07 -7.59 1.52
CA LEU A 206 10.42 -6.48 2.39
C LEU A 206 9.22 -5.58 2.62
N SER A 207 8.94 -5.31 3.90
CA SER A 207 7.95 -4.33 4.36
C SER A 207 8.56 -3.45 5.44
N TYR A 208 7.98 -2.30 5.70
CA TYR A 208 8.55 -1.33 6.63
C TYR A 208 7.47 -0.47 7.27
N VAL A 209 7.78 -0.04 8.50
CA VAL A 209 7.04 0.98 9.24
C VAL A 209 7.95 2.20 9.36
N ILE A 210 7.47 3.37 8.96
CA ILE A 210 8.15 4.66 9.16
C ILE A 210 7.38 5.39 10.26
N GLY A 211 8.05 5.72 11.35
CA GLY A 211 7.39 6.34 12.48
C GLY A 211 8.27 7.33 13.23
N LYS A 212 7.63 8.18 14.03
CA LYS A 212 8.36 9.10 14.92
C LYS A 212 9.21 8.32 15.90
N THR A 213 10.51 8.51 15.84
CA THR A 213 11.52 7.80 16.65
C THR A 213 11.18 7.82 18.14
N ARG A 214 10.75 8.98 18.67
CA ARG A 214 10.34 9.12 20.07
C ARG A 214 9.15 8.23 20.46
N LEU A 215 8.22 7.98 19.52
CA LEU A 215 7.05 7.12 19.76
C LEU A 215 7.42 5.63 19.63
N ILE A 216 8.34 5.29 18.73
CA ILE A 216 8.92 3.95 18.66
C ILE A 216 9.63 3.63 19.99
N GLU A 217 10.45 4.53 20.50
CA GLU A 217 11.15 4.37 21.76
C GLU A 217 10.21 4.28 22.97
N ALA A 218 9.12 5.05 22.97
CA ALA A 218 8.10 4.96 24.02
C ALA A 218 7.38 3.59 24.04
N SER A 219 7.27 2.92 22.89
CA SER A 219 6.59 1.63 22.80
C SER A 219 7.31 0.49 23.52
N LYS A 220 8.56 0.68 23.99
CA LYS A 220 9.27 -0.28 24.84
C LYS A 220 8.53 -0.61 26.14
N ASP A 221 7.78 0.37 26.66
CA ASP A 221 7.06 0.26 27.92
C ASP A 221 5.61 -0.24 27.72
N TYR A 222 5.21 -0.54 26.48
CA TYR A 222 3.88 -1.04 26.16
C TYR A 222 3.82 -2.58 26.27
N PRO A 223 2.62 -3.16 26.37
CA PRO A 223 2.48 -4.61 26.47
C PRO A 223 3.11 -5.33 25.27
N THR A 224 3.99 -6.29 25.54
CA THR A 224 4.58 -7.15 24.50
C THR A 224 3.56 -8.21 24.10
N ARG A 225 3.00 -8.09 22.88
CA ARG A 225 1.95 -8.97 22.37
C ARG A 225 2.48 -9.97 21.33
N SER A 226 3.58 -9.62 20.66
CA SER A 226 4.20 -10.48 19.66
C SER A 226 5.72 -10.51 19.82
N TYR A 227 6.31 -11.67 19.60
CA TYR A 227 7.78 -11.83 19.61
C TYR A 227 8.39 -11.40 18.26
N TYR A 228 7.75 -11.80 17.14
CA TYR A 228 8.31 -11.54 15.79
C TYR A 228 7.98 -10.12 15.29
N THR A 229 6.76 -9.64 15.51
CA THR A 229 6.26 -8.36 15.01
C THR A 229 6.33 -7.24 16.07
N ASN A 230 7.35 -7.27 16.93
CA ASN A 230 7.58 -6.24 17.93
C ASN A 230 8.38 -5.08 17.32
N LEU A 231 7.76 -3.90 17.24
CA LEU A 231 8.34 -2.72 16.62
C LEU A 231 9.60 -2.24 17.33
N TYR A 232 9.55 -2.13 18.68
CA TYR A 232 10.68 -1.62 19.43
C TYR A 232 11.89 -2.56 19.35
N MET A 233 11.67 -3.86 19.50
CA MET A 233 12.76 -4.84 19.42
C MET A 233 13.46 -4.82 18.07
N GLN A 234 12.70 -4.75 16.99
CA GLN A 234 13.25 -4.65 15.63
C GLN A 234 14.03 -3.34 15.43
N TYR A 235 13.47 -2.22 15.88
CA TYR A 235 14.14 -0.91 15.87
C TYR A 235 15.46 -0.93 16.65
N GLN A 236 15.46 -1.50 17.87
CA GLN A 236 16.64 -1.56 18.73
C GLN A 236 17.80 -2.32 18.06
N PHE A 237 17.51 -3.47 17.45
CA PHE A 237 18.53 -4.24 16.71
C PHE A 237 19.12 -3.46 15.53
N ILE A 238 18.30 -2.77 14.77
CA ILE A 238 18.77 -1.94 13.65
C ILE A 238 19.63 -0.78 14.18
N LYS A 239 19.18 -0.10 15.23
CA LYS A 239 19.89 1.04 15.84
C LYS A 239 21.25 0.65 16.44
N GLU A 240 21.29 -0.43 17.23
CA GLU A 240 22.49 -0.80 18.01
C GLU A 240 23.48 -1.62 17.20
N LYS A 241 23.01 -2.50 16.31
CA LYS A 241 23.84 -3.48 15.62
C LYS A 241 23.90 -3.27 14.09
N GLY A 242 23.03 -2.42 13.53
CA GLY A 242 22.88 -2.30 12.08
C GLY A 242 22.26 -3.55 11.45
N GLU A 243 21.55 -4.36 12.22
CA GLU A 243 21.00 -5.65 11.79
C GLU A 243 19.49 -5.71 12.02
N MET A 244 18.78 -6.46 11.20
CA MET A 244 17.42 -6.88 11.53
C MET A 244 17.47 -7.91 12.65
N HIS A 245 16.50 -7.90 13.57
CA HIS A 245 16.40 -8.86 14.68
C HIS A 245 16.39 -10.32 14.16
N PHE A 246 15.68 -10.57 13.09
CA PHE A 246 15.62 -11.86 12.39
C PHE A 246 16.28 -11.78 11.02
N THR A 247 16.47 -12.94 10.37
CA THR A 247 17.11 -13.02 9.05
C THR A 247 16.38 -12.15 8.02
N PRO A 248 17.06 -11.18 7.40
CA PRO A 248 16.47 -10.30 6.39
C PRO A 248 16.31 -10.99 5.03
N PRO A 249 15.39 -10.50 4.19
CA PRO A 249 15.23 -10.98 2.82
C PRO A 249 16.28 -10.33 1.91
N VAL A 250 17.51 -10.83 1.94
CA VAL A 250 18.71 -10.23 1.32
C VAL A 250 18.46 -9.80 -0.13
N GLN A 251 18.00 -10.71 -0.99
CA GLN A 251 17.75 -10.44 -2.41
C GLN A 251 16.67 -9.36 -2.61
N ALA A 252 15.63 -9.37 -1.78
CA ALA A 252 14.57 -8.34 -1.85
C ALA A 252 15.10 -6.96 -1.41
N ILE A 253 16.05 -6.90 -0.48
CA ILE A 253 16.70 -5.64 -0.08
C ILE A 253 17.51 -5.05 -1.24
N TYR A 254 18.29 -5.86 -1.95
CA TYR A 254 19.02 -5.40 -3.14
C TYR A 254 18.09 -4.95 -4.28
N ALA A 255 17.01 -5.70 -4.52
CA ALA A 255 15.99 -5.30 -5.48
C ALA A 255 15.31 -3.98 -5.09
N THR A 256 15.04 -3.78 -3.78
CA THR A 256 14.44 -2.55 -3.28
C THR A 256 15.39 -1.37 -3.37
N ARG A 257 16.68 -1.57 -3.10
CA ARG A 257 17.71 -0.54 -3.32
C ARG A 257 17.75 -0.10 -4.80
N GLN A 258 17.64 -1.03 -5.74
CA GLN A 258 17.56 -0.70 -7.17
C GLN A 258 16.27 0.06 -7.49
N ALA A 259 15.14 -0.35 -6.93
CA ALA A 259 13.86 0.31 -7.14
C ALA A 259 13.84 1.76 -6.59
N ILE A 260 14.52 2.00 -5.45
CA ILE A 260 14.70 3.36 -4.88
C ILE A 260 15.59 4.22 -5.78
N LYS A 261 16.66 3.66 -6.38
CA LYS A 261 17.47 4.39 -7.36
C LYS A 261 16.64 4.82 -8.57
N GLU A 262 15.76 3.93 -9.06
CA GLU A 262 14.82 4.28 -10.14
C GLU A 262 13.80 5.34 -9.69
N TYR A 263 13.35 5.30 -8.42
CA TYR A 263 12.45 6.32 -7.87
C TYR A 263 13.08 7.70 -7.90
N TRP A 264 14.32 7.83 -7.43
CA TRP A 264 15.04 9.11 -7.44
C TRP A 264 15.39 9.58 -8.85
N ALA A 265 15.68 8.65 -9.76
CA ALA A 265 15.97 8.98 -11.15
C ALA A 265 14.74 9.48 -11.91
N ASP A 266 13.57 8.90 -11.66
CA ASP A 266 12.31 9.33 -12.27
C ASP A 266 11.81 10.65 -11.66
N GLY A 267 11.95 10.80 -10.34
CA GLY A 267 11.38 11.88 -9.55
C GLY A 267 9.91 11.65 -9.15
N GLU A 268 9.57 12.07 -7.93
CA GLU A 268 8.24 11.87 -7.34
C GLU A 268 7.12 12.46 -8.19
N GLN A 269 7.28 13.73 -8.58
CA GLN A 269 6.24 14.45 -9.35
C GLN A 269 5.97 13.76 -10.69
N VAL A 270 7.03 13.34 -11.39
CA VAL A 270 6.90 12.63 -12.67
C VAL A 270 6.18 11.30 -12.51
N ARG A 271 6.49 10.56 -11.43
CA ARG A 271 5.79 9.30 -11.11
C ARG A 271 4.32 9.53 -10.80
N TRP A 272 4.00 10.54 -10.01
CA TRP A 272 2.63 10.90 -9.68
C TRP A 272 1.82 11.33 -10.91
N GLU A 273 2.36 12.21 -11.74
CA GLU A 273 1.75 12.63 -13.00
C GLU A 273 1.53 11.45 -13.95
N ASN A 274 2.47 10.51 -14.00
CA ASN A 274 2.28 9.29 -14.79
C ASN A 274 1.11 8.43 -14.27
N HIS A 275 0.95 8.27 -12.95
CA HIS A 275 -0.20 7.57 -12.38
C HIS A 275 -1.52 8.25 -12.74
N GLN A 276 -1.59 9.59 -12.67
CA GLN A 276 -2.79 10.34 -13.05
C GLN A 276 -3.14 10.12 -14.52
N ARG A 277 -2.15 10.23 -15.43
CA ARG A 277 -2.34 9.99 -16.85
C ARG A 277 -2.80 8.56 -17.15
N LEU A 278 -2.20 7.56 -16.52
CA LEU A 278 -2.61 6.17 -16.70
C LEU A 278 -4.04 5.94 -16.17
N TRP A 279 -4.41 6.58 -15.08
CA TRP A 279 -5.78 6.54 -14.56
C TRP A 279 -6.78 7.17 -15.53
N GLU A 280 -6.46 8.31 -16.14
CA GLU A 280 -7.29 8.95 -17.16
C GLU A 280 -7.47 8.04 -18.38
N GLU A 281 -6.40 7.42 -18.85
CA GLU A 281 -6.46 6.44 -19.95
C GLU A 281 -7.34 5.22 -19.59
N ILE A 282 -7.26 4.73 -18.34
CA ILE A 282 -8.14 3.66 -17.86
C ILE A 282 -9.60 4.12 -17.86
N CYS A 283 -9.90 5.29 -17.30
CA CYS A 283 -11.26 5.82 -17.27
C CYS A 283 -11.84 6.00 -18.69
N ASN A 284 -11.06 6.58 -19.59
CA ASN A 284 -11.47 6.76 -20.99
C ASN A 284 -11.73 5.42 -21.71
N GLY A 285 -10.88 4.42 -21.44
CA GLY A 285 -11.07 3.08 -21.99
C GLY A 285 -12.31 2.37 -21.44
N LEU A 286 -12.62 2.54 -20.16
CA LEU A 286 -13.85 2.02 -19.55
C LEU A 286 -15.08 2.71 -20.13
N ASP A 287 -15.08 4.05 -20.20
CA ASP A 287 -16.16 4.83 -20.78
C ASP A 287 -16.44 4.40 -22.26
N ALA A 288 -15.37 4.19 -23.05
CA ALA A 288 -15.48 3.73 -24.45
C ALA A 288 -16.07 2.31 -24.58
N LEU A 289 -15.90 1.46 -23.58
CA LEU A 289 -16.46 0.10 -23.56
C LEU A 289 -17.84 0.03 -22.87
N GLY A 290 -18.33 1.13 -22.27
CA GLY A 290 -19.58 1.16 -21.51
C GLY A 290 -19.49 0.44 -20.15
N LEU A 291 -18.29 0.41 -19.54
CA LEU A 291 -18.03 -0.17 -18.22
C LEU A 291 -18.11 0.90 -17.12
N GLU A 292 -18.81 0.61 -16.04
CA GLU A 292 -19.03 1.54 -14.93
C GLU A 292 -18.09 1.27 -13.73
N THR A 293 -17.76 2.32 -13.00
CA THR A 293 -17.01 2.24 -11.76
C THR A 293 -17.92 2.34 -10.54
N ILE A 294 -17.48 1.78 -9.38
CA ILE A 294 -18.28 1.83 -8.14
C ILE A 294 -18.09 3.13 -7.35
N ILE A 295 -17.00 3.86 -7.63
CA ILE A 295 -16.62 5.07 -6.88
C ILE A 295 -16.71 6.29 -7.81
N PRO A 296 -17.34 7.40 -7.39
CA PRO A 296 -17.28 8.68 -8.10
C PRO A 296 -15.83 9.11 -8.35
N LYS A 297 -15.56 9.72 -9.51
CA LYS A 297 -14.20 10.10 -9.93
C LYS A 297 -13.49 11.02 -8.93
N GLU A 298 -14.24 11.89 -8.22
CA GLU A 298 -13.73 12.79 -7.19
C GLU A 298 -13.18 12.11 -5.94
N TYR A 299 -13.64 10.89 -5.63
CA TYR A 299 -13.17 10.11 -4.47
C TYR A 299 -12.10 9.08 -4.82
N GLN A 300 -11.81 8.91 -6.12
CA GLN A 300 -10.83 7.94 -6.58
C GLN A 300 -9.40 8.40 -6.28
N SER A 301 -8.59 7.46 -5.83
CA SER A 301 -7.15 7.66 -5.55
C SER A 301 -6.29 7.91 -6.80
N LYS A 302 -6.85 7.69 -8.00
CA LYS A 302 -6.14 7.67 -9.28
C LYS A 302 -5.08 6.56 -9.40
N LEU A 303 -5.14 5.55 -8.52
CA LEU A 303 -4.25 4.39 -8.52
C LEU A 303 -4.99 3.09 -8.84
N VAL A 304 -6.19 2.92 -8.30
CA VAL A 304 -7.03 1.74 -8.48
C VAL A 304 -8.42 2.17 -8.90
N VAL A 305 -8.95 1.49 -9.91
CA VAL A 305 -10.31 1.64 -10.39
C VAL A 305 -11.04 0.33 -10.20
N SER A 306 -12.10 0.33 -9.39
CA SER A 306 -12.99 -0.82 -9.22
C SER A 306 -14.15 -0.71 -10.18
N VAL A 307 -14.23 -1.67 -11.09
CA VAL A 307 -15.18 -1.72 -12.21
C VAL A 307 -16.29 -2.69 -11.88
N LYS A 308 -17.55 -2.29 -12.04
CA LYS A 308 -18.71 -3.16 -11.86
C LYS A 308 -18.70 -4.29 -12.92
N TYR A 309 -19.14 -5.48 -12.51
CA TYR A 309 -19.43 -6.49 -13.51
C TYR A 309 -20.65 -6.07 -14.36
N PRO A 310 -20.60 -6.27 -15.67
CA PRO A 310 -21.76 -6.09 -16.51
C PRO A 310 -22.94 -6.98 -16.05
N GLU A 311 -24.16 -6.44 -16.12
CA GLU A 311 -25.39 -7.19 -15.75
C GLU A 311 -25.88 -8.14 -16.87
N ASP A 312 -25.05 -8.39 -17.87
CA ASP A 312 -25.37 -9.32 -18.96
C ASP A 312 -25.09 -10.78 -18.52
N PRO A 313 -26.02 -11.71 -18.70
CA PRO A 313 -25.85 -13.13 -18.30
C PRO A 313 -24.70 -13.84 -19.03
N LYS A 314 -24.17 -13.28 -20.10
CA LYS A 314 -23.00 -13.79 -20.83
C LYS A 314 -21.69 -13.37 -20.18
N TRP A 315 -21.73 -12.43 -19.23
CA TRP A 315 -20.53 -12.00 -18.52
C TRP A 315 -19.94 -13.16 -17.72
N ASP A 316 -18.65 -13.41 -17.92
CA ASP A 316 -17.88 -14.42 -17.19
C ASP A 316 -16.48 -13.85 -16.92
N PHE A 317 -16.25 -13.44 -15.66
CA PHE A 317 -14.98 -12.86 -15.27
C PHE A 317 -13.80 -13.79 -15.52
N VAL A 318 -13.97 -15.10 -15.29
CA VAL A 318 -12.86 -16.06 -15.48
C VAL A 318 -12.44 -16.12 -16.94
N LYS A 319 -13.40 -16.18 -17.86
CA LYS A 319 -13.11 -16.17 -19.30
C LYS A 319 -12.42 -14.86 -19.75
N VAL A 320 -12.88 -13.71 -19.25
CA VAL A 320 -12.28 -12.42 -19.56
C VAL A 320 -10.86 -12.34 -18.99
N HIS A 321 -10.68 -12.76 -17.74
CA HIS A 321 -9.37 -12.82 -17.10
C HIS A 321 -8.39 -13.70 -17.87
N ASP A 322 -8.78 -14.93 -18.19
CA ASP A 322 -7.91 -15.90 -18.86
C ASP A 322 -7.54 -15.42 -20.27
N TYR A 323 -8.48 -14.83 -20.99
CA TYR A 323 -8.21 -14.24 -22.31
C TYR A 323 -7.18 -13.10 -22.24
N CYS A 324 -7.27 -12.22 -21.23
CA CYS A 324 -6.29 -11.16 -20.98
C CYS A 324 -4.94 -11.73 -20.53
N TYR A 325 -4.95 -12.72 -19.62
CA TYR A 325 -3.76 -13.34 -19.07
C TYR A 325 -2.91 -14.02 -20.13
N GLU A 326 -3.52 -14.78 -21.04
CA GLU A 326 -2.83 -15.40 -22.17
C GLU A 326 -2.11 -14.38 -23.08
N ARG A 327 -2.60 -13.12 -23.08
CA ARG A 327 -2.03 -12.00 -23.86
C ARG A 327 -1.13 -11.09 -23.05
N GLY A 328 -0.74 -11.53 -21.85
CA GLY A 328 0.25 -10.84 -21.01
C GLY A 328 -0.30 -9.75 -20.08
N PHE A 329 -1.64 -9.69 -19.88
CA PHE A 329 -2.28 -8.75 -18.97
C PHE A 329 -2.97 -9.48 -17.82
N THR A 330 -2.67 -9.07 -16.60
CA THR A 330 -3.31 -9.63 -15.39
C THR A 330 -4.27 -8.62 -14.78
N ILE A 331 -5.52 -9.01 -14.60
CA ILE A 331 -6.56 -8.27 -13.87
C ILE A 331 -7.01 -9.09 -12.65
N TYR A 332 -7.49 -8.42 -11.59
CA TYR A 332 -7.93 -9.12 -10.37
C TYR A 332 -9.42 -8.91 -10.11
N PRO A 333 -10.11 -9.94 -9.54
CA PRO A 333 -11.47 -9.76 -9.06
C PRO A 333 -11.49 -8.74 -7.92
N GLY A 334 -12.61 -8.09 -7.71
CA GLY A 334 -12.83 -7.21 -6.56
C GLY A 334 -12.76 -7.95 -5.24
N LYS A 335 -12.59 -7.20 -4.15
CA LYS A 335 -12.59 -7.72 -2.78
C LYS A 335 -13.83 -7.31 -1.97
N VAL A 336 -14.77 -6.64 -2.59
CA VAL A 336 -15.99 -6.20 -1.95
C VAL A 336 -17.04 -7.30 -2.15
N SER A 337 -17.29 -8.08 -1.10
CA SER A 337 -18.20 -9.25 -1.15
C SER A 337 -19.64 -8.90 -1.57
N ALA A 338 -20.08 -7.67 -1.28
CA ALA A 338 -21.42 -7.19 -1.62
C ALA A 338 -21.55 -6.66 -3.06
N LEU A 339 -20.44 -6.40 -3.75
CA LEU A 339 -20.45 -5.81 -5.10
C LEU A 339 -19.53 -6.61 -6.03
N PRO A 340 -20.09 -7.34 -7.00
CA PRO A 340 -19.28 -8.06 -7.99
C PRO A 340 -18.54 -7.06 -8.87
N THR A 341 -17.20 -7.06 -8.75
CA THR A 341 -16.32 -6.11 -9.42
C THR A 341 -15.01 -6.77 -9.86
N PHE A 342 -14.29 -6.11 -10.76
CA PHE A 342 -12.88 -6.36 -11.00
C PHE A 342 -12.08 -5.04 -10.88
N ARG A 343 -10.77 -5.14 -10.74
CA ARG A 343 -9.92 -3.98 -10.49
C ARG A 343 -8.87 -3.82 -11.56
N LEU A 344 -8.67 -2.56 -11.97
CA LEU A 344 -7.58 -2.10 -12.81
C LEU A 344 -6.72 -1.12 -12.03
N CYS A 345 -5.40 -1.21 -12.16
CA CYS A 345 -4.46 -0.44 -11.36
C CYS A 345 -3.36 0.16 -12.22
N THR A 346 -2.86 1.32 -11.80
CA THR A 346 -1.74 2.01 -12.44
C THR A 346 -0.38 1.64 -11.83
N LEU A 347 -0.35 0.66 -10.90
CA LEU A 347 0.83 0.30 -10.11
C LEU A 347 1.88 -0.44 -10.95
N GLY A 348 3.10 0.07 -10.93
CA GLY A 348 4.23 -0.62 -11.54
C GLY A 348 4.91 0.15 -12.66
N ALA A 349 5.87 -0.50 -13.31
CA ALA A 349 6.49 -0.01 -14.53
C ALA A 349 5.52 -0.20 -15.72
N ILE A 350 4.43 0.59 -15.73
CA ILE A 350 3.35 0.58 -16.71
C ILE A 350 3.38 1.88 -17.50
N PHE A 351 3.14 1.79 -18.80
CA PHE A 351 3.20 2.90 -19.74
C PHE A 351 1.87 3.11 -20.45
N PRO A 352 1.57 4.29 -21.01
CA PRO A 352 0.32 4.56 -21.72
C PRO A 352 0.01 3.56 -22.84
N GLN A 353 1.04 3.06 -23.53
CA GLN A 353 0.85 2.06 -24.56
C GLN A 353 0.32 0.73 -24.01
N ASP A 354 0.75 0.33 -22.80
CA ASP A 354 0.22 -0.88 -22.14
C ASP A 354 -1.28 -0.79 -21.90
N ILE A 355 -1.78 0.40 -21.52
CA ILE A 355 -3.21 0.62 -21.27
C ILE A 355 -4.00 0.55 -22.57
N LYS A 356 -3.50 1.15 -23.66
CA LYS A 356 -4.14 1.07 -24.99
C LYS A 356 -4.21 -0.37 -25.48
N ASP A 357 -3.10 -1.10 -25.40
CA ASP A 357 -3.02 -2.51 -25.79
C ASP A 357 -3.96 -3.37 -24.94
N PHE A 358 -4.01 -3.11 -23.62
CA PHE A 358 -4.93 -3.80 -22.72
C PHE A 358 -6.39 -3.58 -23.09
N PHE A 359 -6.82 -2.34 -23.38
CA PHE A 359 -8.22 -2.07 -23.75
C PHE A 359 -8.61 -2.69 -25.10
N ALA A 360 -7.69 -2.81 -26.05
CA ALA A 360 -7.91 -3.58 -27.28
C ALA A 360 -8.16 -5.06 -26.97
N VAL A 361 -7.32 -5.65 -26.09
CA VAL A 361 -7.46 -7.05 -25.64
C VAL A 361 -8.74 -7.25 -24.82
N LEU A 362 -9.10 -6.31 -23.93
CA LEU A 362 -10.33 -6.37 -23.14
C LEU A 362 -11.58 -6.32 -24.04
N ALA A 363 -11.61 -5.45 -25.04
CA ALA A 363 -12.70 -5.38 -26.01
C ALA A 363 -12.90 -6.71 -26.74
N ASP A 364 -11.80 -7.37 -27.14
CA ASP A 364 -11.86 -8.68 -27.79
C ASP A 364 -12.29 -9.78 -26.80
N ALA A 365 -11.85 -9.72 -25.54
CA ALA A 365 -12.29 -10.64 -24.50
C ALA A 365 -13.81 -10.56 -24.28
N LEU A 366 -14.38 -9.34 -24.22
CA LEU A 366 -15.81 -9.12 -24.09
C LEU A 366 -16.58 -9.70 -25.28
N ARG A 367 -16.13 -9.46 -26.52
CA ARG A 367 -16.73 -10.06 -27.73
C ARG A 367 -16.64 -11.57 -27.72
N ASN A 368 -15.54 -12.13 -27.26
CA ASN A 368 -15.36 -13.59 -27.16
C ASN A 368 -16.30 -14.22 -26.11
N CYS A 369 -16.75 -13.48 -25.10
CA CYS A 369 -17.82 -13.88 -24.21
C CYS A 369 -19.22 -13.73 -24.83
N GLY A 370 -19.34 -13.19 -26.05
CA GLY A 370 -20.61 -12.94 -26.75
C GLY A 370 -21.30 -11.65 -26.36
N LEU A 371 -20.56 -10.72 -25.71
CA LEU A 371 -21.05 -9.39 -25.35
C LEU A 371 -20.95 -8.41 -26.53
N SER A 372 -21.90 -7.50 -26.64
CA SER A 372 -21.80 -6.36 -27.57
C SER A 372 -20.89 -5.30 -26.99
N VAL A 373 -20.00 -4.72 -27.80
CA VAL A 373 -19.06 -3.68 -27.37
C VAL A 373 -19.29 -2.46 -28.27
N PRO A 374 -19.58 -1.26 -27.70
CA PRO A 374 -19.70 -0.99 -26.24
C PRO A 374 -20.89 -1.68 -25.58
N LEU A 375 -20.79 -1.94 -24.29
CA LEU A 375 -21.89 -2.45 -23.46
C LEU A 375 -23.01 -1.39 -23.42
N ARG A 376 -24.28 -1.83 -23.40
CA ARG A 376 -25.44 -0.94 -23.41
C ARG A 376 -26.16 -0.98 -22.07
#